data_19b5bee967cca1503cc7585f99ec8f97
#
_entry.id   19b5bee967cca1503cc7585f99ec8f97
#
_cell.length_a   1.000
_cell.length_b   1.000
_cell.length_c   1.000
_cell.angle_alpha   90.00
_cell.angle_beta   90.00
_cell.angle_gamma   90.00
#
_symmetry.space_group_name_H-M   'P 1'
#
loop_
_entity.id
_entity.type
_entity.pdbx_description
1 polymer ?
#
loop_
_entity_poly.entity_id
_entity_poly.type
_entity_poly.pdbx_seq_one_letter_code
_entity_poly.pdbx_strand_id
1 'polypeptide(L)' 'MKKLIQVKGMSCKHCVMHVTEALKEVPGVTDVVVSLEDGTATVDMNAPVTDEALAAAITDVGYTPGTVTDL' A
#
# COMPACT_ATOMS: atom_id res chain seq x y z
N MET A 1 -5.71 9.22 9.83
CA MET A 1 -5.84 7.75 9.83
C MET A 1 -4.64 7.16 9.11
N LYS A 2 -4.16 6.05 9.61
CA LYS A 2 -2.95 5.43 9.07
C LYS A 2 -3.09 3.91 9.13
N LYS A 3 -2.62 3.23 8.08
CA LYS A 3 -2.64 1.76 8.03
C LYS A 3 -1.31 1.24 7.52
N LEU A 4 -0.93 0.07 8.00
CA LEU A 4 0.25 -0.65 7.55
C LEU A 4 -0.20 -1.89 6.79
N ILE A 5 0.31 -2.06 5.57
CA ILE A 5 -0.04 -3.19 4.71
C ILE A 5 1.22 -3.97 4.38
N GLN A 6 1.19 -5.27 4.57
CA GLN A 6 2.25 -6.13 4.09
C GLN A 6 2.08 -6.33 2.58
N VAL A 7 3.15 -6.17 1.83
CA VAL A 7 3.15 -6.35 0.38
C VAL A 7 4.15 -7.42 0.02
N LYS A 8 3.68 -8.48 -0.61
CA LYS A 8 4.52 -9.60 -1.04
C LYS A 8 4.86 -9.48 -2.51
N GLY A 9 6.07 -9.86 -2.87
CA GLY A 9 6.52 -9.85 -4.25
C GLY A 9 7.33 -8.64 -4.66
N MET A 10 7.54 -7.67 -3.77
CA MET A 10 8.44 -6.55 -4.05
C MET A 10 9.88 -7.04 -3.99
N SER A 11 10.62 -6.85 -5.07
CA SER A 11 12.00 -7.31 -5.13
C SER A 11 13.00 -6.23 -5.55
N CYS A 12 12.51 -5.03 -5.90
CA CYS A 12 13.38 -3.95 -6.36
C CYS A 12 12.71 -2.59 -6.13
N LYS A 13 13.47 -1.53 -6.35
CA LYS A 13 12.97 -0.17 -6.16
C LYS A 13 11.82 0.20 -7.11
N HIS A 14 11.80 -0.38 -8.30
CA HIS A 14 10.71 -0.14 -9.23
C HIS A 14 9.39 -0.69 -8.68
N CYS A 15 9.45 -1.81 -7.99
CA CYS A 15 8.27 -2.37 -7.33
C CYS A 15 7.73 -1.40 -6.28
N VAL A 16 8.62 -0.79 -5.49
CA VAL A 16 8.25 0.21 -4.49
C VAL A 16 7.52 1.38 -5.15
N MET A 17 8.04 1.86 -6.27
CA MET A 17 7.41 2.98 -6.99
C MET A 17 6.02 2.62 -7.49
N HIS A 18 5.85 1.44 -8.07
CA HIS A 18 4.56 0.98 -8.57
C HIS A 18 3.53 0.88 -7.45
N VAL A 19 3.91 0.30 -6.33
CA VAL A 19 3.02 0.18 -5.17
C VAL A 19 2.66 1.56 -4.63
N THR A 20 3.65 2.45 -4.52
CA THR A 20 3.42 3.81 -4.03
C THR A 20 2.40 4.53 -4.90
N GLU A 21 2.58 4.49 -6.21
CA GLU A 21 1.67 5.16 -7.14
C GLU A 21 0.27 4.56 -7.09
N ALA A 22 0.17 3.23 -7.05
CA ALA A 22 -1.11 2.56 -7.00
C ALA A 22 -1.89 2.94 -5.74
N LEU A 23 -1.23 2.98 -4.59
CA LEU A 23 -1.89 3.34 -3.34
C LEU A 23 -2.28 4.82 -3.31
N LYS A 24 -1.46 5.70 -3.90
CA LYS A 24 -1.79 7.13 -3.96
C LYS A 24 -3.02 7.42 -4.82
N GLU A 25 -3.34 6.54 -5.75
CA GLU A 25 -4.53 6.71 -6.59
C GLU A 25 -5.82 6.34 -5.87
N VAL A 26 -5.73 5.66 -4.73
CA VAL A 26 -6.92 5.30 -3.95
C VAL A 26 -7.54 6.58 -3.36
N PRO A 27 -8.84 6.83 -3.59
CA PRO A 27 -9.48 8.01 -3.02
C PRO A 27 -9.40 8.02 -1.49
N GLY A 28 -9.01 9.16 -0.94
CA GLY A 28 -8.84 9.33 0.51
C GLY A 28 -7.42 9.15 1.00
N VAL A 29 -6.53 8.59 0.19
CA VAL A 29 -5.12 8.43 0.55
C VAL A 29 -4.40 9.75 0.31
N THR A 30 -3.66 10.21 1.32
CA THR A 30 -2.91 11.48 1.26
C THR A 30 -1.42 11.26 1.13
N ASP A 31 -0.89 10.17 1.69
CA ASP A 31 0.53 9.88 1.63
C ASP A 31 0.78 8.38 1.73
N VAL A 32 1.88 7.93 1.16
CA VAL A 32 2.27 6.52 1.15
C VAL A 32 3.78 6.44 1.35
N VAL A 33 4.21 5.61 2.30
CA VAL A 33 5.62 5.30 2.50
C VAL A 33 5.79 3.79 2.38
N VAL A 34 6.56 3.35 1.41
CA VAL A 34 6.80 1.93 1.16
C VAL A 34 8.22 1.57 1.59
N SER A 35 8.35 0.48 2.36
CA SER A 35 9.64 -0.05 2.78
C SER A 35 9.90 -1.36 2.06
N LEU A 36 10.89 -1.38 1.17
CA LEU A 36 11.29 -2.59 0.47
C LEU A 36 11.88 -3.61 1.44
N GLU A 37 12.68 -3.13 2.36
CA GLU A 37 13.36 -3.98 3.35
C GLU A 37 12.37 -4.73 4.24
N ASP A 38 11.33 -4.03 4.69
CA ASP A 38 10.31 -4.61 5.54
C ASP A 38 9.20 -5.31 4.75
N GLY A 39 9.09 -5.02 3.48
CA GLY A 39 8.00 -5.54 2.66
C GLY A 39 6.65 -4.96 3.06
N THR A 40 6.63 -3.69 3.48
CA THR A 40 5.41 -3.05 3.97
C THR A 40 5.17 -1.70 3.30
N ALA A 41 3.91 -1.27 3.34
CA ALA A 41 3.51 0.06 2.90
C ALA A 41 2.71 0.71 4.01
N THR A 42 3.12 1.91 4.42
CA THR A 42 2.38 2.70 5.39
C THR A 42 1.58 3.75 4.63
N VAL A 43 0.27 3.75 4.84
CA VAL A 43 -0.66 4.61 4.11
C VAL A 43 -1.30 5.58 5.07
N ASP A 44 -1.16 6.88 4.78
CA ASP A 44 -1.90 7.94 5.46
C ASP A 44 -3.13 8.30 4.65
N MET A 45 -4.23 8.56 5.32
CA MET A 45 -5.48 8.89 4.66
C MET A 45 -6.24 9.96 5.45
N ASN A 46 -6.99 10.81 4.74
CA ASN A 46 -7.81 11.86 5.34
C ASN A 46 -9.29 11.51 5.34
N ALA A 47 -9.65 10.34 4.85
CA ALA A 47 -11.01 9.84 4.80
C ALA A 47 -10.98 8.33 4.96
N PRO A 48 -12.08 7.70 5.40
CA PRO A 48 -12.10 6.24 5.54
C PRO A 48 -11.82 5.55 4.22
N VAL A 49 -10.83 4.64 4.23
CA VAL A 49 -10.47 3.80 3.09
C VAL A 49 -10.52 2.36 3.58
N THR A 50 -11.22 1.50 2.86
CA THR A 50 -11.36 0.10 3.27
C THR A 50 -10.07 -0.67 3.02
N ASP A 51 -9.85 -1.71 3.81
CA ASP A 51 -8.71 -2.60 3.61
C ASP A 51 -8.78 -3.23 2.22
N GLU A 52 -9.98 -3.54 1.75
CA GLU A 52 -10.20 -4.13 0.42
C GLU A 52 -9.76 -3.20 -0.70
N ALA A 53 -10.00 -1.90 -0.56
CA ALA A 53 -9.59 -0.93 -1.58
C ALA A 53 -8.07 -0.86 -1.69
N LEU A 54 -7.37 -0.89 -0.55
CA LEU A 54 -5.91 -0.88 -0.52
C LEU A 54 -5.36 -2.18 -1.08
N ALA A 55 -5.92 -3.31 -0.69
CA ALA A 55 -5.51 -4.61 -1.21
C ALA A 55 -5.72 -4.72 -2.72
N ALA A 56 -6.84 -4.21 -3.23
CA ALA A 56 -7.12 -4.21 -4.66
C ALA A 56 -6.08 -3.40 -5.43
N ALA A 57 -5.68 -2.25 -4.90
CA ALA A 57 -4.65 -1.43 -5.54
C ALA A 57 -3.32 -2.18 -5.67
N ILE A 58 -2.95 -2.91 -4.63
CA ILE A 58 -1.73 -3.71 -4.63
C ILE A 58 -1.83 -4.86 -5.64
N THR A 59 -2.96 -5.53 -5.68
CA THR A 59 -3.21 -6.63 -6.62
C THR A 59 -3.17 -6.14 -8.06
N ASP A 60 -3.71 -4.96 -8.33
CA ASP A 60 -3.77 -4.39 -9.68
C ASP A 60 -2.39 -4.18 -10.31
N VAL A 61 -1.38 -3.94 -9.50
CA VAL A 61 -0.02 -3.76 -10.02
C VAL A 61 0.82 -5.04 -9.97
N GLY A 62 0.19 -6.17 -9.67
CA GLY A 62 0.83 -7.48 -9.77
C GLY A 62 1.48 -7.98 -8.49
N TYR A 63 1.19 -7.37 -7.34
CA TYR A 63 1.74 -7.82 -6.07
C TYR A 63 0.65 -8.45 -5.20
N THR A 64 1.06 -9.14 -4.15
CA THR A 64 0.13 -9.83 -3.26
C THR A 64 0.01 -9.05 -1.94
N PRO A 65 -1.18 -8.53 -1.60
CA PRO A 65 -1.36 -7.88 -0.31
C PRO A 65 -1.41 -8.94 0.81
N GLY A 66 -0.75 -8.62 1.92
CA GLY A 66 -0.78 -9.45 3.11
C GLY A 66 -1.72 -8.86 4.15
N THR A 67 -1.29 -8.89 5.41
CA THR A 67 -2.08 -8.37 6.52
C THR A 67 -2.16 -6.84 6.48
N VAL A 68 -3.33 -6.31 6.77
CA VAL A 68 -3.54 -4.86 6.92
C VAL A 68 -3.76 -4.59 8.41
N THR A 69 -2.98 -3.67 8.95
CA THR A 69 -3.04 -3.32 10.37
C THR A 69 -3.34 -1.83 10.51
N ASP A 70 -4.29 -1.49 11.35
CA ASP A 70 -4.56 -0.09 11.70
C ASP A 70 -3.50 0.41 12.67
N LEU A 71 -2.98 1.59 12.40
CA LEU A 71 -1.97 2.22 13.25
C LEU A 71 -2.55 3.35 14.09
#